data_2265a1022c7575dfcf9aff92c9668492
#
_entry.id   2265a1022c7575dfcf9aff92c9668492
#
_cell.length_a   1.000
_cell.length_b   1.000
_cell.length_c   1.000
_cell.angle_alpha   90.00
_cell.angle_beta   90.00
_cell.angle_gamma   90.00
#
_symmetry.space_group_name_H-M   'P 1'
#
loop_
_entity.id
_entity.type
_entity.pdbx_description
1 polymer ?
#
loop_
_entity_poly.entity_id
_entity_poly.type
_entity_poly.pdbx_seq_one_letter_code
_entity_poly.pdbx_strand_id
1 'polypeptide(L)'
;MEVNGMETKNVILELRTKQGLSQDELAEKIMVTRQAVSRWENGETVPNTDTLKLLSKVFDVSINTLLGQPRRLICQCCGMPLEDEIIGHDRDGTMNESYCKWCYADGMYTYSNMDDLIDVAVKHMVTDEFPEEQAREYMKDLLPKLDYWKRYDELSDGGQFDEFKHQLIKERPSYRRIAEGGKVECTRRSVCESGVSTSKWGDSKILR
;
A
#
# COMPACT_ATOMS: atom_id res chain seq x y z
N MET A 1 9.21 2.19 -15.34
CA MET A 1 8.56 2.55 -16.63
C MET A 1 7.17 3.07 -16.28
N GLU A 2 6.83 4.24 -16.78
CA GLU A 2 5.51 4.83 -16.53
C GLU A 2 4.49 4.21 -17.49
N VAL A 3 3.56 3.42 -16.98
CA VAL A 3 2.39 2.87 -17.73
C VAL A 3 1.29 3.91 -17.95
N ASN A 4 1.62 5.20 -17.81
CA ASN A 4 0.68 6.29 -17.85
C ASN A 4 0.09 6.46 -19.27
N GLY A 5 -1.19 6.17 -19.44
CA GLY A 5 -1.89 6.26 -20.73
C GLY A 5 -1.74 5.05 -21.65
N MET A 6 -1.23 3.92 -21.15
CA MET A 6 -1.11 2.68 -21.92
C MET A 6 -2.46 1.94 -21.92
N GLU A 7 -2.87 1.41 -23.08
CA GLU A 7 -4.11 0.60 -23.14
C GLU A 7 -3.94 -0.72 -22.37
N THR A 8 -5.00 -1.21 -21.73
CA THR A 8 -5.04 -2.46 -20.94
C THR A 8 -4.35 -3.64 -21.63
N LYS A 9 -4.52 -3.77 -22.95
CA LYS A 9 -3.89 -4.84 -23.75
C LYS A 9 -2.37 -4.81 -23.64
N ASN A 10 -1.77 -3.62 -23.74
CA ASN A 10 -0.32 -3.45 -23.68
C ASN A 10 0.22 -3.68 -22.28
N VAL A 11 -0.52 -3.26 -21.25
CA VAL A 11 -0.16 -3.47 -19.85
C VAL A 11 -0.14 -4.97 -19.51
N ILE A 12 -1.18 -5.73 -19.91
CA ILE A 12 -1.25 -7.17 -19.66
C ILE A 12 -0.08 -7.89 -20.37
N LEU A 13 0.18 -7.55 -21.64
CA LEU A 13 1.29 -8.12 -22.43
C LEU A 13 2.65 -7.83 -21.78
N GLU A 14 2.88 -6.57 -21.34
CA GLU A 14 4.13 -6.16 -20.71
C GLU A 14 4.35 -6.89 -19.37
N LEU A 15 3.35 -6.91 -18.49
CA LEU A 15 3.45 -7.56 -17.18
C LEU A 15 3.68 -9.07 -17.31
N ARG A 16 2.96 -9.73 -18.23
CA ARG A 16 3.16 -11.15 -18.51
C ARG A 16 4.57 -11.44 -18.99
N THR A 17 5.06 -10.67 -19.96
CA THR A 17 6.41 -10.87 -20.53
C THR A 17 7.50 -10.53 -19.51
N LYS A 18 7.31 -9.52 -18.67
CA LYS A 18 8.22 -9.16 -17.58
C LYS A 18 8.37 -10.29 -16.55
N GLN A 19 7.29 -11.04 -16.29
CA GLN A 19 7.32 -12.23 -15.43
C GLN A 19 7.78 -13.51 -16.15
N GLY A 20 8.09 -13.43 -17.44
CA GLY A 20 8.53 -14.59 -18.24
C GLY A 20 7.43 -15.63 -18.51
N LEU A 21 6.16 -15.27 -18.31
CA LEU A 21 5.03 -16.19 -18.50
C LEU A 21 4.62 -16.27 -19.97
N SER A 22 4.31 -17.48 -20.45
CA SER A 22 3.57 -17.70 -21.69
C SER A 22 2.08 -17.35 -21.52
N GLN A 23 1.33 -17.23 -22.63
CA GLN A 23 -0.12 -17.04 -22.58
C GLN A 23 -0.84 -18.24 -21.92
N ASP A 24 -0.31 -19.46 -22.11
CA ASP A 24 -0.85 -20.67 -21.51
C ASP A 24 -0.65 -20.68 -19.99
N GLU A 25 0.55 -20.35 -19.52
CA GLU A 25 0.85 -20.28 -18.07
C GLU A 25 0.06 -19.19 -17.35
N LEU A 26 -0.13 -18.02 -17.98
CA LEU A 26 -1.00 -16.99 -17.42
C LEU A 26 -2.45 -17.47 -17.35
N ALA A 27 -2.95 -18.10 -18.42
CA ALA A 27 -4.32 -18.62 -18.48
C ALA A 27 -4.58 -19.66 -17.40
N GLU A 28 -3.62 -20.57 -17.16
CA GLU A 28 -3.70 -21.56 -16.08
C GLU A 28 -3.75 -20.93 -14.70
N LYS A 29 -2.89 -19.92 -14.42
CA LYS A 29 -2.83 -19.22 -13.12
C LYS A 29 -4.15 -18.52 -12.75
N ILE A 30 -4.87 -17.99 -13.73
CA ILE A 30 -6.14 -17.27 -13.50
C ILE A 30 -7.39 -18.06 -13.94
N MET A 31 -7.22 -19.35 -14.24
CA MET A 31 -8.30 -20.28 -14.57
C MET A 31 -9.17 -19.82 -15.75
N VAL A 32 -8.54 -19.36 -16.82
CA VAL A 32 -9.20 -18.99 -18.09
C VAL A 32 -8.60 -19.76 -19.25
N THR A 33 -9.13 -19.57 -20.47
CA THR A 33 -8.55 -20.15 -21.67
C THR A 33 -7.40 -19.30 -22.21
N ARG A 34 -6.39 -19.92 -22.85
CA ARG A 34 -5.34 -19.19 -23.58
C ARG A 34 -5.92 -18.21 -24.60
N GLN A 35 -7.00 -18.59 -25.27
CA GLN A 35 -7.68 -17.72 -26.25
C GLN A 35 -8.20 -16.42 -25.60
N ALA A 36 -8.67 -16.48 -24.36
CA ALA A 36 -9.09 -15.27 -23.62
C ALA A 36 -7.89 -14.31 -23.42
N VAL A 37 -6.75 -14.83 -22.96
CA VAL A 37 -5.52 -14.04 -22.80
C VAL A 37 -5.07 -13.44 -24.14
N SER A 38 -5.05 -14.24 -25.21
CA SER A 38 -4.71 -13.76 -26.55
C SER A 38 -5.62 -12.62 -27.02
N ARG A 39 -6.95 -12.73 -26.81
CA ARG A 39 -7.91 -11.67 -27.16
C ARG A 39 -7.69 -10.38 -26.38
N TRP A 40 -7.33 -10.47 -25.11
CA TRP A 40 -7.03 -9.28 -24.32
C TRP A 40 -5.76 -8.58 -24.81
N GLU A 41 -4.70 -9.33 -25.07
CA GLU A 41 -3.42 -8.78 -25.58
C GLU A 41 -3.54 -8.21 -26.99
N ASN A 42 -4.45 -8.74 -27.81
CA ASN A 42 -4.77 -8.19 -29.13
C ASN A 42 -5.77 -7.00 -29.08
N GLY A 43 -6.39 -6.76 -27.90
CA GLY A 43 -7.38 -5.70 -27.73
C GLY A 43 -8.77 -6.03 -28.30
N GLU A 44 -9.03 -7.30 -28.63
CA GLU A 44 -10.33 -7.75 -29.14
C GLU A 44 -11.40 -7.73 -28.04
N THR A 45 -11.01 -7.99 -26.79
CA THR A 45 -11.86 -7.96 -25.61
C THR A 45 -11.11 -7.41 -24.41
N VAL A 46 -11.84 -6.98 -23.37
CA VAL A 46 -11.27 -6.53 -22.09
C VAL A 46 -11.63 -7.57 -21.03
N PRO A 47 -10.71 -7.90 -20.07
CA PRO A 47 -11.05 -8.74 -18.94
C PRO A 47 -12.20 -8.17 -18.12
N ASN A 48 -13.09 -9.00 -17.62
CA ASN A 48 -14.13 -8.58 -16.68
C ASN A 48 -13.52 -8.26 -15.29
N THR A 49 -14.33 -7.67 -14.41
CA THR A 49 -13.87 -7.21 -13.08
C THR A 49 -13.27 -8.34 -12.25
N ASP A 50 -13.84 -9.54 -12.27
CA ASP A 50 -13.32 -10.66 -11.47
C ASP A 50 -11.98 -11.16 -12.03
N THR A 51 -11.85 -11.19 -13.35
CA THR A 51 -10.56 -11.50 -14.01
C THR A 51 -9.51 -10.43 -13.72
N LEU A 52 -9.89 -9.14 -13.71
CA LEU A 52 -8.96 -8.05 -13.34
C LEU A 52 -8.45 -8.21 -11.90
N LYS A 53 -9.28 -8.64 -10.95
CA LYS A 53 -8.86 -8.95 -9.58
C LYS A 53 -7.84 -10.11 -9.53
N LEU A 54 -8.05 -11.15 -10.34
CA LEU A 54 -7.10 -12.27 -10.44
C LEU A 54 -5.77 -11.83 -11.07
N LEU A 55 -5.83 -11.06 -12.15
CA LEU A 55 -4.64 -10.49 -12.80
C LEU A 55 -3.86 -9.57 -11.85
N SER A 56 -4.57 -8.73 -11.07
CA SER A 56 -3.97 -7.87 -10.05
C SER A 56 -3.17 -8.69 -9.02
N LYS A 57 -3.72 -9.81 -8.54
CA LYS A 57 -3.02 -10.72 -7.62
C LYS A 57 -1.81 -11.42 -8.26
N VAL A 58 -1.95 -11.88 -9.51
CA VAL A 58 -0.88 -12.61 -10.21
C VAL A 58 0.29 -11.69 -10.55
N PHE A 59 0.00 -10.47 -10.99
CA PHE A 59 1.01 -9.50 -11.39
C PHE A 59 1.50 -8.62 -10.24
N ASP A 60 0.83 -8.64 -9.09
CA ASP A 60 1.10 -7.78 -7.94
C ASP A 60 1.06 -6.29 -8.31
N VAL A 61 -0.01 -5.89 -8.99
CA VAL A 61 -0.27 -4.50 -9.42
C VAL A 61 -1.72 -4.13 -9.15
N SER A 62 -1.99 -2.81 -9.02
CA SER A 62 -3.37 -2.33 -8.84
C SER A 62 -4.23 -2.57 -10.10
N ILE A 63 -5.55 -2.67 -9.91
CA ILE A 63 -6.50 -2.74 -11.05
C ILE A 63 -6.41 -1.47 -11.90
N ASN A 64 -6.15 -0.31 -11.28
CA ASN A 64 -5.97 0.94 -12.03
C ASN A 64 -4.73 0.90 -12.93
N THR A 65 -3.64 0.28 -12.47
CA THR A 65 -2.45 0.01 -13.28
C THR A 65 -2.79 -0.88 -14.48
N LEU A 66 -3.54 -1.97 -14.26
CA LEU A 66 -4.00 -2.86 -15.34
C LEU A 66 -4.86 -2.12 -16.38
N LEU A 67 -5.65 -1.14 -15.95
CA LEU A 67 -6.46 -0.30 -16.84
C LEU A 67 -5.67 0.83 -17.52
N GLY A 68 -4.34 0.89 -17.29
CA GLY A 68 -3.47 1.89 -17.90
C GLY A 68 -3.66 3.32 -17.35
N GLN A 69 -4.35 3.46 -16.24
CA GLN A 69 -4.59 4.74 -15.58
C GLN A 69 -4.20 4.64 -14.11
N PRO A 70 -2.90 4.57 -13.78
CA PRO A 70 -2.47 4.55 -12.40
C PRO A 70 -2.95 5.84 -11.73
N ARG A 71 -3.79 5.70 -10.71
CA ARG A 71 -4.18 6.84 -9.88
C ARG A 71 -2.99 7.26 -9.05
N ARG A 72 -2.79 8.55 -8.85
CA ARG A 72 -1.95 9.07 -7.79
C ARG A 72 -2.68 8.88 -6.47
N LEU A 73 -2.64 7.65 -5.96
CA LEU A 73 -3.21 7.33 -4.66
C LEU A 73 -2.28 7.86 -3.57
N ILE A 74 -2.87 8.28 -2.47
CA ILE A 74 -2.14 8.62 -1.24
C ILE A 74 -2.59 7.71 -0.11
N CYS A 75 -1.65 7.33 0.75
CA CYS A 75 -1.96 6.54 1.93
C CYS A 75 -2.88 7.33 2.87
N GLN A 76 -4.05 6.78 3.18
CA GLN A 76 -5.05 7.41 4.04
C GLN A 76 -4.67 7.42 5.53
N CYS A 77 -3.49 6.88 5.88
CA CYS A 77 -2.93 6.94 7.22
C CYS A 77 -1.78 7.95 7.32
N CYS A 78 -0.78 7.94 6.43
CA CYS A 78 0.40 8.80 6.51
C CYS A 78 0.50 9.84 5.39
N GLY A 79 -0.38 9.81 4.37
CA GLY A 79 -0.39 10.77 3.28
C GLY A 79 0.67 10.56 2.20
N MET A 80 1.56 9.56 2.30
CA MET A 80 2.56 9.31 1.28
C MET A 80 1.92 8.82 -0.03
N PRO A 81 2.48 9.18 -1.20
CA PRO A 81 2.05 8.63 -2.48
C PRO A 81 2.16 7.10 -2.48
N LEU A 82 1.17 6.43 -3.07
CA LEU A 82 1.14 4.98 -3.21
C LEU A 82 1.56 4.59 -4.63
N GLU A 83 2.58 3.74 -4.70
CA GLU A 83 2.99 2.99 -5.88
C GLU A 83 2.72 1.51 -5.63
N ASP A 84 2.55 0.69 -6.67
CA ASP A 84 2.18 -0.73 -6.55
C ASP A 84 3.11 -1.50 -5.59
N GLU A 85 4.42 -1.20 -5.59
CA GLU A 85 5.41 -1.88 -4.74
C GLU A 85 5.31 -1.56 -3.24
N ILE A 86 4.59 -0.49 -2.88
CA ILE A 86 4.47 -0.02 -1.50
C ILE A 86 3.04 -0.04 -0.96
N ILE A 87 2.07 -0.49 -1.77
CA ILE A 87 0.68 -0.70 -1.33
C ILE A 87 0.65 -1.82 -0.28
N GLY A 88 -0.20 -1.63 0.74
CA GLY A 88 -0.47 -2.63 1.75
C GLY A 88 -1.37 -3.76 1.24
N HIS A 89 -1.35 -4.91 1.91
CA HIS A 89 -2.16 -6.06 1.53
C HIS A 89 -3.10 -6.47 2.66
N ASP A 90 -4.28 -6.92 2.28
CA ASP A 90 -5.23 -7.57 3.17
C ASP A 90 -4.78 -9.01 3.50
N ARG A 91 -5.42 -9.64 4.50
CA ARG A 91 -5.09 -11.01 4.93
C ARG A 91 -5.17 -12.06 3.81
N ASP A 92 -5.98 -11.82 2.80
CA ASP A 92 -6.17 -12.71 1.65
C ASP A 92 -5.17 -12.44 0.51
N GLY A 93 -4.22 -11.49 0.72
CA GLY A 93 -3.23 -11.07 -0.26
C GLY A 93 -3.76 -10.09 -1.32
N THR A 94 -4.97 -9.56 -1.15
CA THR A 94 -5.50 -8.50 -2.03
C THR A 94 -4.84 -7.17 -1.69
N MET A 95 -4.46 -6.40 -2.69
CA MET A 95 -3.92 -5.04 -2.53
C MET A 95 -4.98 -4.12 -1.92
N ASN A 96 -4.59 -3.37 -0.90
CA ASN A 96 -5.40 -2.33 -0.28
C ASN A 96 -4.95 -0.96 -0.77
N GLU A 97 -5.57 -0.45 -1.82
CA GLU A 97 -5.21 0.82 -2.47
C GLU A 97 -5.36 2.07 -1.58
N SER A 98 -5.81 1.90 -0.34
CA SER A 98 -5.98 3.01 0.62
C SER A 98 -4.79 3.21 1.54
N TYR A 99 -3.90 2.22 1.68
CA TYR A 99 -2.84 2.26 2.68
C TYR A 99 -1.51 1.72 2.15
N CYS A 100 -0.40 2.30 2.61
CA CYS A 100 0.92 1.75 2.34
C CYS A 100 1.23 0.57 3.28
N LYS A 101 2.15 -0.30 2.87
CA LYS A 101 2.58 -1.49 3.62
C LYS A 101 3.19 -1.22 5.00
N TRP A 102 3.63 0.02 5.27
CA TRP A 102 4.15 0.43 6.57
C TRP A 102 3.05 0.87 7.53
N CYS A 103 1.93 1.35 7.00
CA CYS A 103 0.76 1.73 7.81
C CYS A 103 -0.24 0.60 7.96
N TYR A 104 -0.27 -0.32 6.98
CA TYR A 104 -1.24 -1.41 6.94
C TYR A 104 -0.63 -2.64 6.27
N ALA A 105 -0.63 -3.77 6.95
CA ALA A 105 -0.14 -5.04 6.43
C ALA A 105 -0.93 -6.21 7.05
N ASP A 106 -1.22 -7.22 6.25
CA ASP A 106 -1.92 -8.44 6.68
C ASP A 106 -3.27 -8.17 7.38
N GLY A 107 -4.00 -7.15 6.94
CA GLY A 107 -5.27 -6.76 7.52
C GLY A 107 -5.16 -5.99 8.84
N MET A 108 -3.99 -5.41 9.16
CA MET A 108 -3.77 -4.71 10.43
C MET A 108 -3.07 -3.37 10.25
N TYR A 109 -3.50 -2.38 11.03
CA TYR A 109 -2.85 -1.08 11.09
C TYR A 109 -1.65 -1.09 12.05
N THR A 110 -0.61 -0.35 11.67
CA THR A 110 0.62 -0.21 12.47
C THR A 110 0.49 0.88 13.52
N TYR A 111 -0.17 1.98 13.17
CA TYR A 111 -0.26 3.17 14.02
C TYR A 111 -1.65 3.31 14.61
N SER A 112 -1.68 3.57 15.92
CA SER A 112 -2.89 3.90 16.68
C SER A 112 -2.80 5.27 17.35
N ASN A 113 -1.67 5.95 17.22
CA ASN A 113 -1.40 7.28 17.73
C ASN A 113 -0.81 8.15 16.65
N MET A 114 -1.33 9.36 16.50
CA MET A 114 -0.91 10.31 15.48
C MET A 114 0.51 10.84 15.74
N ASP A 115 0.87 11.06 17.01
CA ASP A 115 2.20 11.56 17.37
C ASP A 115 3.30 10.55 17.06
N ASP A 116 3.05 9.25 17.27
CA ASP A 116 4.00 8.18 16.93
C ASP A 116 4.26 8.13 15.42
N LEU A 117 3.21 8.30 14.62
CA LEU A 117 3.36 8.39 13.17
C LEU A 117 4.12 9.65 12.74
N ILE A 118 3.82 10.80 13.35
CA ILE A 118 4.53 12.07 13.06
C ILE A 118 6.01 11.90 13.34
N ASP A 119 6.39 11.34 14.48
CA ASP A 119 7.80 11.15 14.87
C ASP A 119 8.56 10.23 13.90
N VAL A 120 7.89 9.24 13.33
CA VAL A 120 8.49 8.36 12.31
C VAL A 120 8.55 9.08 10.96
N ALA A 121 7.45 9.69 10.50
CA ALA A 121 7.37 10.33 9.20
C ALA A 121 8.36 11.51 9.06
N VAL A 122 8.44 12.35 10.08
CA VAL A 122 9.34 13.51 10.11
C VAL A 122 10.80 13.11 9.89
N LYS A 123 11.29 12.02 10.50
CA LYS A 123 12.65 11.53 10.31
C LYS A 123 13.01 11.22 8.85
N HIS A 124 12.01 10.91 8.04
CA HIS A 124 12.19 10.60 6.62
C HIS A 124 11.90 11.79 5.70
N MET A 125 11.26 12.85 6.21
CA MET A 125 10.91 14.04 5.44
C MET A 125 11.92 15.17 5.55
N VAL A 126 12.73 15.17 6.61
CA VAL A 126 13.71 16.25 6.86
C VAL A 126 14.78 16.27 5.78
N THR A 127 14.95 17.44 5.18
CA THR A 127 16.02 17.78 4.23
C THR A 127 16.56 19.17 4.58
N ASP A 128 17.65 19.60 3.93
CA ASP A 128 18.21 20.94 4.10
C ASP A 128 17.19 22.04 3.73
N GLU A 129 16.28 21.74 2.78
CA GLU A 129 15.24 22.68 2.33
C GLU A 129 13.93 22.55 3.13
N PHE A 130 13.74 21.44 3.86
CA PHE A 130 12.52 21.15 4.63
C PHE A 130 12.87 20.71 6.05
N PRO A 131 13.08 21.67 6.98
CA PRO A 131 13.49 21.40 8.33
C PRO A 131 12.42 20.69 9.17
N GLU A 132 12.86 20.05 10.26
CA GLU A 132 12.01 19.20 11.13
C GLU A 132 10.74 19.90 11.61
N GLU A 133 10.84 21.17 11.99
CA GLU A 133 9.69 21.93 12.51
C GLU A 133 8.59 22.08 11.45
N GLN A 134 8.98 22.41 10.21
CA GLN A 134 8.03 22.52 9.09
C GLN A 134 7.43 21.16 8.70
N ALA A 135 8.23 20.09 8.72
CA ALA A 135 7.77 18.75 8.46
C ALA A 135 6.73 18.31 9.51
N ARG A 136 6.98 18.64 10.76
CA ARG A 136 6.08 18.32 11.87
C ARG A 136 4.77 19.11 11.80
N GLU A 137 4.84 20.39 11.48
CA GLU A 137 3.66 21.23 11.27
C GLU A 137 2.83 20.74 10.08
N TYR A 138 3.47 20.43 8.96
CA TYR A 138 2.82 19.86 7.78
C TYR A 138 2.07 18.56 8.11
N MET A 139 2.69 17.63 8.85
CA MET A 139 2.05 16.37 9.24
C MET A 139 0.87 16.60 10.18
N LYS A 140 0.96 17.51 11.13
CA LYS A 140 -0.14 17.89 12.05
C LYS A 140 -1.34 18.48 11.30
N ASP A 141 -1.12 19.20 10.21
CA ASP A 141 -2.19 19.75 9.37
C ASP A 141 -2.79 18.70 8.43
N LEU A 142 -1.96 17.77 7.91
CA LEU A 142 -2.35 16.76 6.95
C LEU A 142 -3.15 15.61 7.58
N LEU A 143 -2.63 15.00 8.66
CA LEU A 143 -3.15 13.74 9.20
C LEU A 143 -4.63 13.80 9.57
N PRO A 144 -5.16 14.84 10.24
CA PRO A 144 -6.59 14.91 10.57
C PRO A 144 -7.52 14.93 9.36
N LYS A 145 -6.99 15.25 8.16
CA LYS A 145 -7.74 15.30 6.92
C LYS A 145 -7.85 13.95 6.23
N LEU A 146 -7.05 12.96 6.64
CA LEU A 146 -7.02 11.61 6.06
C LEU A 146 -8.10 10.73 6.67
N ASP A 147 -8.66 9.82 5.86
CA ASP A 147 -9.82 9.02 6.24
C ASP A 147 -9.56 8.06 7.41
N TYR A 148 -8.34 7.59 7.59
CA TYR A 148 -7.97 6.75 8.73
C TYR A 148 -8.19 7.49 10.06
N TRP A 149 -7.70 8.73 10.17
CA TRP A 149 -7.77 9.50 11.41
C TRP A 149 -9.16 10.05 11.69
N LYS A 150 -9.94 10.39 10.66
CA LYS A 150 -11.36 10.77 10.82
C LYS A 150 -12.18 9.63 11.44
N ARG A 151 -12.01 8.39 10.93
CA ARG A 151 -12.68 7.21 11.50
C ARG A 151 -12.19 6.90 12.91
N TYR A 152 -10.91 7.18 13.20
CA TYR A 152 -10.32 6.96 14.50
C TYR A 152 -11.00 7.84 15.57
N ASP A 153 -11.25 9.12 15.26
CA ASP A 153 -11.95 10.04 16.17
C ASP A 153 -13.40 9.60 16.40
N GLU A 154 -14.11 9.20 15.34
CA GLU A 154 -15.49 8.68 15.44
C GLU A 154 -15.60 7.40 16.31
N LEU A 155 -14.60 6.52 16.23
CA LEU A 155 -14.56 5.27 17.00
C LEU A 155 -14.12 5.49 18.46
N SER A 156 -13.26 6.48 18.72
CA SER A 156 -12.78 6.79 20.06
C SER A 156 -13.88 7.35 20.95
N ASP A 157 -14.80 8.14 20.39
CA ASP A 157 -15.95 8.69 21.10
C ASP A 157 -17.03 7.63 21.46
N GLY A 158 -17.04 6.49 20.76
CA GLY A 158 -18.04 5.42 20.92
C GLY A 158 -17.65 4.23 21.81
N GLY A 159 -16.46 4.20 22.39
CA GLY A 159 -15.99 3.08 23.23
C GLY A 159 -15.67 1.77 22.49
N GLN A 160 -15.97 1.67 21.19
CA GLN A 160 -15.68 0.48 20.37
C GLN A 160 -14.18 0.30 20.08
N PHE A 161 -13.40 1.36 20.23
CA PHE A 161 -11.97 1.35 19.95
C PHE A 161 -11.16 0.55 20.97
N ASP A 162 -11.56 0.56 22.23
CA ASP A 162 -10.90 -0.22 23.28
C ASP A 162 -11.07 -1.73 23.07
N GLU A 163 -12.19 -2.15 22.51
CA GLU A 163 -12.44 -3.56 22.18
C GLU A 163 -11.61 -4.02 20.97
N PHE A 164 -11.49 -3.19 19.95
CA PHE A 164 -10.63 -3.42 18.79
C PHE A 164 -9.14 -3.44 19.17
N LYS A 165 -8.70 -2.50 20.01
CA LYS A 165 -7.34 -2.45 20.56
C LYS A 165 -7.03 -3.66 21.43
N HIS A 166 -7.99 -4.12 22.24
CA HIS A 166 -7.88 -5.34 23.05
C HIS A 166 -7.79 -6.60 22.21
N GLN A 167 -8.48 -6.66 21.08
CA GLN A 167 -8.43 -7.78 20.15
C GLN A 167 -7.09 -7.86 19.42
N LEU A 168 -6.54 -6.73 18.98
CA LEU A 168 -5.20 -6.63 18.37
C LEU A 168 -4.09 -7.06 19.35
N ILE A 169 -4.17 -6.66 20.61
CA ILE A 169 -3.21 -7.02 21.66
C ILE A 169 -3.27 -8.52 21.98
N LYS A 170 -4.45 -9.14 21.94
CA LYS A 170 -4.62 -10.58 22.14
C LYS A 170 -4.03 -11.42 21.00
N GLU A 171 -4.18 -10.96 19.77
CA GLU A 171 -3.77 -11.73 18.59
C GLU A 171 -2.26 -11.63 18.28
N ARG A 172 -1.57 -10.57 18.76
CA ARG A 172 -0.11 -10.42 18.60
C ARG A 172 0.56 -9.81 19.82
N PRO A 173 1.35 -10.58 20.58
CA PRO A 173 2.10 -10.10 21.75
C PRO A 173 3.08 -8.95 21.46
N SER A 174 3.50 -8.76 20.20
CA SER A 174 4.38 -7.66 19.77
C SER A 174 3.69 -6.28 19.88
N TYR A 175 2.36 -6.21 19.72
CA TYR A 175 1.60 -4.96 19.88
C TYR A 175 1.44 -4.54 21.34
N ARG A 176 1.49 -5.49 22.27
CA ARG A 176 1.43 -5.21 23.71
C ARG A 176 2.55 -4.26 24.15
N ARG A 177 3.76 -4.42 23.60
CA ARG A 177 4.90 -3.53 23.90
C ARG A 177 4.74 -2.13 23.35
N ILE A 178 4.10 -1.96 22.19
CA ILE A 178 3.84 -0.64 21.61
C ILE A 178 2.82 0.12 22.46
N ALA A 179 1.74 -0.54 22.87
CA ALA A 179 0.69 0.02 23.70
C ALA A 179 1.15 0.41 25.11
N GLU A 180 2.22 -0.25 25.62
CA GLU A 180 2.81 -0.01 26.94
C GLU A 180 4.02 0.97 26.87
N GLY A 181 4.25 1.65 25.72
CA GLY A 181 5.34 2.63 25.54
C GLY A 181 6.74 2.03 25.48
N GLY A 182 6.86 0.72 25.26
CA GLY A 182 8.13 0.02 25.12
C GLY A 182 8.74 0.18 23.73
N LYS A 183 10.07 0.42 23.66
CA LYS A 183 10.82 0.36 22.39
C LYS A 183 10.68 -1.05 21.78
N VAL A 184 10.20 -1.13 20.55
CA VAL A 184 10.13 -2.38 19.79
C VAL A 184 11.53 -2.70 19.29
N GLU A 185 12.22 -3.64 19.95
CA GLU A 185 13.35 -4.31 19.33
C GLU A 185 12.80 -5.31 18.30
N CYS A 186 13.13 -5.07 17.04
CA CYS A 186 12.73 -5.94 15.92
C CYS A 186 13.42 -7.31 16.08
N THR A 187 12.72 -8.28 16.67
CA THR A 187 13.28 -9.61 16.95
C THR A 187 13.11 -10.61 15.79
N ARG A 188 12.60 -10.19 14.63
CA ARG A 188 12.56 -11.01 13.43
C ARG A 188 13.48 -10.42 12.35
N ARG A 189 14.66 -11.00 12.21
CA ARG A 189 15.66 -10.74 11.17
C ARG A 189 15.08 -10.77 9.74
N SER A 190 14.03 -11.50 9.48
CA SER A 190 13.44 -11.66 8.13
C SER A 190 12.66 -10.45 7.59
N VAL A 191 12.29 -9.48 8.42
CA VAL A 191 11.57 -8.26 7.97
C VAL A 191 12.50 -7.04 7.93
N CYS A 192 13.63 -7.08 8.66
CA CYS A 192 14.59 -5.97 8.71
C CYS A 192 15.70 -6.09 7.64
N GLU A 193 15.87 -7.24 6.99
CA GLU A 193 16.90 -7.46 5.94
C GLU A 193 16.48 -7.05 4.53
N SER A 194 15.20 -6.79 4.27
CA SER A 194 14.81 -6.06 3.07
C SER A 194 15.20 -4.60 3.28
N GLY A 195 16.43 -4.26 2.90
CA GLY A 195 17.02 -2.94 3.05
C GLY A 195 16.08 -1.86 2.58
N VAL A 196 15.47 -1.15 3.52
CA VAL A 196 14.77 0.09 3.23
C VAL A 196 15.86 1.08 2.83
N SER A 197 16.07 1.22 1.53
CA SER A 197 16.84 2.32 0.98
C SER A 197 16.18 3.61 1.46
N THR A 198 16.88 4.34 2.30
CA THR A 198 16.48 5.63 2.86
C THR A 198 16.29 6.73 1.80
N SER A 199 16.48 6.41 0.52
CA SER A 199 16.42 7.36 -0.60
C SER A 199 15.02 7.65 -1.14
N LYS A 200 13.98 6.89 -0.80
CA LYS A 200 12.66 7.05 -1.46
C LYS A 200 11.76 8.16 -0.89
N TRP A 201 12.00 8.65 0.33
CA TRP A 201 11.25 9.79 0.87
C TRP A 201 11.77 11.15 0.38
N GLY A 202 13.07 11.23 0.05
CA GLY A 202 13.72 12.47 -0.38
C GLY A 202 13.55 12.85 -1.85
N ASP A 203 13.22 11.88 -2.73
CA ASP A 203 13.13 12.12 -4.18
C ASP A 203 11.70 12.38 -4.68
N SER A 204 10.71 12.35 -3.79
CA SER A 204 9.35 12.70 -4.17
C SER A 204 9.22 14.22 -4.29
N LYS A 205 9.16 14.73 -5.53
CA LYS A 205 8.77 16.12 -5.87
C LYS A 205 7.32 16.38 -5.45
N ILE A 206 7.06 16.40 -4.14
CA ILE A 206 5.71 16.57 -3.57
C ILE A 206 5.33 18.05 -3.41
N LEU A 207 6.29 18.96 -3.61
CA LEU A 207 6.10 20.40 -3.39
C LEU A 207 6.23 21.22 -4.69
N ARG A 208 5.45 20.89 -5.73
CA ARG A 208 5.15 21.86 -6.80
C ARG A 208 3.76 21.63 -7.34
#